data_9bf3eafcec85649ea59e2cbc41f63e5e
#
_entry.id   9bf3eafcec85649ea59e2cbc41f63e5e
#
_cell.length_a   1.000
_cell.length_b   1.000
_cell.length_c   1.000
_cell.angle_alpha   90.00
_cell.angle_beta   90.00
_cell.angle_gamma   90.00
#
_symmetry.space_group_name_H-M   'P 1'
#
loop_
_entity.id
_entity.type
_entity.pdbx_description
1 polymer ?
#
loop_
_entity_poly.entity_id
_entity_poly.type
_entity_poly.pdbx_seq_one_letter_code
_entity_poly.pdbx_strand_id
1 'polypeptide(L)'
;SYDYLKSRSSKLINFEIILPETELFVDLNEQLFSWTIENLVKNAIDAMRGKGDLQVEISKTDKLVLINVYDTGKGLAKNQFNTIFEPGFTTKKRGWGLGLSLAKRIIEDYHNGKIKVLSSTIGKGTTFQISLKIID
;
A
#
# COMPACT_ATOMS: atom_id res chain seq x y z
N SER A 1 7.62 -9.61 -4.26
CA SER A 1 8.97 -9.67 -3.71
C SER A 1 9.69 -8.34 -3.86
N TYR A 2 10.68 -8.12 -3.03
CA TYR A 2 11.46 -6.89 -3.04
C TYR A 2 12.15 -6.65 -4.39
N ASP A 3 12.77 -7.69 -4.94
CA ASP A 3 13.48 -7.58 -6.22
C ASP A 3 12.54 -7.19 -7.35
N TYR A 4 11.34 -7.79 -7.38
CA TYR A 4 10.34 -7.47 -8.37
C TYR A 4 9.90 -6.01 -8.25
N LEU A 5 9.59 -5.56 -7.05
CA LEU A 5 9.15 -4.19 -6.82
C LEU A 5 10.23 -3.18 -7.17
N LYS A 6 11.47 -3.47 -6.79
CA LYS A 6 12.58 -2.58 -7.10
C LYS A 6 12.83 -2.48 -8.61
N SER A 7 12.70 -3.57 -9.34
CA SER A 7 12.89 -3.54 -10.79
C SER A 7 11.79 -2.74 -11.51
N ARG A 8 10.61 -2.61 -10.87
CA ARG A 8 9.49 -1.85 -11.43
C ARG A 8 9.59 -0.35 -11.13
N SER A 9 10.40 0.04 -10.16
CA SER A 9 10.54 1.44 -9.82
C SER A 9 11.48 2.15 -10.80
N SER A 10 11.24 3.45 -11.00
CA SER A 10 12.11 4.31 -11.78
C SER A 10 13.44 4.54 -11.06
N LYS A 11 14.51 4.81 -11.80
CA LYS A 11 15.80 5.24 -11.22
C LYS A 11 15.67 6.55 -10.44
N LEU A 12 14.63 7.32 -10.67
CA LEU A 12 14.38 8.59 -9.98
C LEU A 12 13.56 8.40 -8.70
N ILE A 13 13.19 7.17 -8.39
CA ILE A 13 12.47 6.85 -7.16
C ILE A 13 13.42 6.18 -6.18
N ASN A 14 13.55 6.77 -5.00
CA ASN A 14 14.28 6.18 -3.89
C ASN A 14 13.34 5.18 -3.20
N PHE A 15 13.69 3.90 -3.24
CA PHE A 15 12.88 2.83 -2.66
C PHE A 15 13.57 2.31 -1.41
N GLU A 16 12.83 2.30 -0.29
CA GLU A 16 13.32 1.79 0.98
C GLU A 16 12.31 0.83 1.60
N ILE A 17 12.79 -0.28 2.15
CA ILE A 17 11.97 -1.20 2.93
C ILE A 17 12.55 -1.25 4.34
N ILE A 18 11.69 -0.98 5.34
CA ILE A 18 12.06 -1.06 6.75
C ILE A 18 11.34 -2.24 7.36
N LEU A 19 12.11 -3.19 7.91
CA LEU A 19 11.58 -4.42 8.49
C LEU A 19 11.69 -4.39 10.01
N PRO A 20 10.81 -5.12 10.72
CA PRO A 20 10.92 -5.23 12.17
C PRO A 20 12.14 -6.08 12.55
N GLU A 21 12.67 -5.86 13.75
CA GLU A 21 13.83 -6.61 14.26
C GLU A 21 13.48 -8.04 14.62
N THR A 22 12.21 -8.31 14.92
CA THR A 22 11.75 -9.64 15.34
C THR A 22 10.91 -10.28 14.25
N GLU A 23 10.92 -11.61 14.22
CA GLU A 23 10.05 -12.36 13.31
C GLU A 23 8.60 -12.14 13.67
N LEU A 24 7.75 -12.08 12.64
CA LEU A 24 6.32 -11.91 12.77
C LEU A 24 5.61 -13.01 12.01
N PHE A 25 4.54 -13.53 12.60
CA PHE A 25 3.73 -14.56 11.96
C PHE A 25 2.30 -14.07 11.83
N VAL A 26 1.83 -14.07 10.59
CA VAL A 26 0.44 -13.74 10.24
C VAL A 26 -0.07 -14.80 9.26
N ASP A 27 -1.38 -14.95 9.25
CA ASP A 27 -2.01 -15.89 8.33
C ASP A 27 -2.19 -15.17 6.98
N LEU A 28 -1.47 -15.63 5.96
CA LEU A 28 -1.44 -14.98 4.65
C LEU A 28 -1.69 -15.96 3.52
N ASN A 29 -2.42 -15.48 2.52
CA ASN A 29 -2.34 -16.04 1.18
C ASN A 29 -1.25 -15.25 0.45
N GLU A 30 -0.08 -15.86 0.25
CA GLU A 30 1.08 -15.17 -0.31
C GLU A 30 0.82 -14.51 -1.66
N GLN A 31 0.11 -15.19 -2.55
CA GLN A 31 -0.14 -14.66 -3.89
C GLN A 31 -1.05 -13.44 -3.84
N LEU A 32 -2.14 -13.52 -3.09
CA LEU A 32 -3.07 -12.42 -2.95
C LEU A 32 -2.44 -11.23 -2.23
N PHE A 33 -1.67 -11.52 -1.18
CA PHE A 33 -1.02 -10.46 -0.42
C PHE A 33 0.06 -9.76 -1.24
N SER A 34 0.89 -10.53 -1.96
CA SER A 34 1.91 -9.97 -2.85
C SER A 34 1.29 -9.08 -3.92
N TRP A 35 0.19 -9.53 -4.53
CA TRP A 35 -0.53 -8.73 -5.51
C TRP A 35 -0.99 -7.40 -4.90
N THR A 36 -1.49 -7.44 -3.67
CA THR A 36 -1.97 -6.24 -2.97
C THR A 36 -0.83 -5.24 -2.76
N ILE A 37 0.31 -5.71 -2.24
CA ILE A 37 1.47 -4.84 -2.00
C ILE A 37 1.98 -4.26 -3.32
N GLU A 38 2.10 -5.08 -4.35
CA GLU A 38 2.55 -4.61 -5.66
C GLU A 38 1.60 -3.57 -6.23
N ASN A 39 0.30 -3.75 -6.03
CA ASN A 39 -0.70 -2.79 -6.50
C ASN A 39 -0.58 -1.44 -5.77
N LEU A 40 -0.37 -1.47 -4.45
CA LEU A 40 -0.15 -0.25 -3.69
C LEU A 40 1.14 0.46 -4.11
N VAL A 41 2.21 -0.29 -4.35
CA VAL A 41 3.49 0.27 -4.79
C VAL A 41 3.35 0.88 -6.19
N LYS A 42 2.66 0.21 -7.11
CA LYS A 42 2.40 0.76 -8.44
C LYS A 42 1.61 2.07 -8.36
N ASN A 43 0.59 2.12 -7.51
CA ASN A 43 -0.18 3.33 -7.32
C ASN A 43 0.69 4.48 -6.76
N ALA A 44 1.59 4.16 -5.85
CA ALA A 44 2.53 5.14 -5.30
C ALA A 44 3.46 5.69 -6.38
N ILE A 45 4.02 4.81 -7.20
CA ILE A 45 4.91 5.21 -8.30
C ILE A 45 4.17 6.11 -9.27
N ASP A 46 2.92 5.74 -9.62
CA ASP A 46 2.10 6.56 -10.52
C ASP A 46 1.79 7.94 -9.91
N ALA A 47 1.50 7.99 -8.62
CA ALA A 47 1.21 9.24 -7.93
C ALA A 47 2.42 10.17 -7.88
N MET A 48 3.62 9.62 -7.88
CA MET A 48 4.87 10.39 -7.89
C MET A 48 5.35 10.75 -9.28
N ARG A 49 4.70 10.24 -10.32
CA ARG A 49 5.07 10.47 -11.72
C ARG A 49 6.53 10.09 -12.02
N GLY A 50 6.97 8.99 -11.40
CA GLY A 50 8.29 8.43 -11.65
C GLY A 50 9.44 9.08 -10.88
N LYS A 51 9.16 10.02 -9.96
CA LYS A 51 10.19 10.67 -9.18
C LYS A 51 9.71 10.94 -7.76
N GLY A 52 10.49 10.53 -6.77
CA GLY A 52 10.17 10.77 -5.37
C GLY A 52 10.72 9.70 -4.46
N ASP A 53 10.16 9.64 -3.26
CA ASP A 53 10.56 8.69 -2.24
C ASP A 53 9.40 7.73 -1.94
N LEU A 54 9.70 6.44 -1.96
CA LEU A 54 8.76 5.36 -1.68
C LEU A 54 9.31 4.54 -0.52
N GLN A 55 8.51 4.36 0.51
CA GLN A 55 8.93 3.60 1.68
C GLN A 55 7.84 2.59 2.06
N VAL A 56 8.25 1.35 2.27
CA VAL A 56 7.38 0.30 2.81
C VAL A 56 7.96 -0.06 4.18
N GLU A 57 7.19 0.20 5.23
CA GLU A 57 7.61 -0.09 6.59
C GLU A 57 6.70 -1.14 7.20
N ILE A 58 7.31 -2.19 7.75
CA ILE A 58 6.59 -3.22 8.49
C ILE A 58 6.97 -3.08 9.96
N SER A 59 5.95 -2.87 10.78
CA SER A 59 6.10 -2.73 12.22
C SER A 59 5.03 -3.54 12.93
N LYS A 60 5.04 -3.53 14.25
CA LYS A 60 4.04 -4.28 15.02
C LYS A 60 3.59 -3.51 16.24
N THR A 61 2.38 -3.79 16.66
CA THR A 61 1.86 -3.49 17.99
C THR A 61 1.75 -4.83 18.76
N ASP A 62 1.13 -4.82 19.92
CA ASP A 62 0.93 -6.06 20.69
C ASP A 62 0.13 -7.13 19.92
N LYS A 63 -0.81 -6.69 19.08
CA LYS A 63 -1.76 -7.60 18.44
C LYS A 63 -1.75 -7.54 16.92
N LEU A 64 -1.14 -6.52 16.35
CA LEU A 64 -1.22 -6.25 14.90
C LEU A 64 0.15 -6.11 14.28
N VAL A 65 0.25 -6.58 13.04
CA VAL A 65 1.31 -6.18 12.12
C VAL A 65 0.77 -5.02 11.32
N LEU A 66 1.57 -3.96 11.21
CA LEU A 66 1.24 -2.76 10.46
C LEU A 66 2.18 -2.66 9.26
N ILE A 67 1.60 -2.47 8.09
CA ILE A 67 2.36 -2.29 6.86
C ILE A 67 1.98 -0.93 6.29
N ASN A 68 2.93 0.00 6.32
CA ASN A 68 2.72 1.35 5.81
C ASN A 68 3.44 1.50 4.47
N VAL A 69 2.71 1.95 3.46
CA VAL A 69 3.26 2.27 2.14
C VAL A 69 3.18 3.78 1.98
N TYR A 70 4.32 4.42 2.07
CA TYR A 70 4.44 5.87 2.02
C TYR A 70 5.02 6.33 0.68
N ASP A 71 4.44 7.37 0.11
CA ASP A 71 4.96 8.01 -1.10
C ASP A 71 4.94 9.53 -0.96
N THR A 72 5.73 10.20 -1.79
CA THR A 72 5.80 11.66 -1.86
C THR A 72 5.10 12.18 -3.11
N GLY A 73 3.99 11.53 -3.48
CA GLY A 73 3.24 11.87 -4.69
C GLY A 73 2.26 13.02 -4.53
N LYS A 74 1.27 13.02 -5.40
CA LYS A 74 0.30 14.11 -5.48
C LYS A 74 -0.61 14.27 -4.26
N GLY A 75 -0.77 13.21 -3.48
CA GLY A 75 -1.64 13.21 -2.32
C GLY A 75 -3.12 13.13 -2.66
N LEU A 76 -3.93 13.05 -1.61
CA LEU A 76 -5.38 12.91 -1.70
C LEU A 76 -6.06 13.92 -0.79
N ALA A 77 -7.22 14.42 -1.22
CA ALA A 77 -8.08 15.20 -0.33
C ALA A 77 -8.78 14.27 0.67
N LYS A 78 -9.09 14.78 1.85
CA LYS A 78 -9.73 13.98 2.91
C LYS A 78 -11.01 13.30 2.46
N ASN A 79 -11.81 13.96 1.64
CA ASN A 79 -13.07 13.39 1.15
C ASN A 79 -12.87 12.23 0.18
N GLN A 80 -11.63 11.97 -0.23
CA GLN A 80 -11.30 10.85 -1.11
C GLN A 80 -10.79 9.61 -0.35
N PHE A 81 -10.50 9.72 0.94
CA PHE A 81 -9.87 8.65 1.71
C PHE A 81 -10.65 7.33 1.69
N ASN A 82 -11.95 7.40 1.66
CA ASN A 82 -12.80 6.21 1.57
C ASN A 82 -13.23 5.92 0.13
N THR A 83 -13.47 6.95 -0.65
CA THR A 83 -14.00 6.84 -2.01
C THR A 83 -13.05 6.11 -2.95
N ILE A 84 -11.73 6.26 -2.74
CA ILE A 84 -10.74 5.61 -3.60
C ILE A 84 -10.80 4.08 -3.55
N PHE A 85 -11.43 3.51 -2.52
CA PHE A 85 -11.60 2.06 -2.41
C PHE A 85 -12.89 1.57 -3.07
N GLU A 86 -13.72 2.46 -3.60
CA GLU A 86 -14.94 2.07 -4.29
C GLU A 86 -14.63 1.53 -5.68
N PRO A 87 -15.34 0.48 -6.13
CA PRO A 87 -15.15 -0.04 -7.49
C PRO A 87 -15.40 1.06 -8.53
N GLY A 88 -14.55 1.11 -9.55
CA GLY A 88 -14.67 2.09 -10.62
C GLY A 88 -13.97 3.40 -10.38
N PHE A 89 -13.50 3.67 -9.15
CA PHE A 89 -12.75 4.90 -8.88
C PHE A 89 -11.36 4.81 -9.52
N THR A 90 -11.04 5.77 -10.38
CA THR A 90 -9.71 5.89 -10.95
C THR A 90 -9.50 7.30 -11.51
N THR A 91 -8.27 7.82 -11.34
CA THR A 91 -7.82 9.05 -11.98
C THR A 91 -6.90 8.75 -13.18
N LYS A 92 -6.68 7.47 -13.46
CA LYS A 92 -5.79 7.02 -14.54
C LYS A 92 -6.56 6.86 -15.83
N LYS A 93 -5.90 7.21 -16.95
CA LYS A 93 -6.51 7.04 -18.29
C LYS A 93 -6.71 5.57 -18.66
N ARG A 94 -5.90 4.67 -18.11
CA ARG A 94 -5.92 3.22 -18.41
C ARG A 94 -6.10 2.41 -17.15
N GLY A 95 -7.07 2.75 -16.34
CA GLY A 95 -7.36 1.97 -15.16
C GLY A 95 -8.75 1.37 -15.27
N TRP A 96 -8.92 0.17 -14.76
CA TRP A 96 -10.23 -0.43 -14.62
C TRP A 96 -10.94 0.06 -13.35
N GLY A 97 -10.21 0.80 -12.50
CA GLY A 97 -10.75 1.31 -11.25
C GLY A 97 -11.01 0.23 -10.20
N LEU A 98 -10.39 -0.94 -10.36
CA LEU A 98 -10.62 -2.06 -9.46
C LEU A 98 -9.46 -2.37 -8.51
N GLY A 99 -8.29 -1.75 -8.74
CA GLY A 99 -7.08 -2.08 -7.97
C GLY A 99 -7.23 -1.91 -6.47
N LEU A 100 -7.67 -0.75 -6.02
CA LEU A 100 -7.82 -0.48 -4.59
C LEU A 100 -9.05 -1.17 -4.00
N SER A 101 -10.15 -1.27 -4.74
CA SER A 101 -11.33 -1.99 -4.26
C SER A 101 -11.03 -3.47 -4.09
N LEU A 102 -10.27 -4.07 -5.00
CA LEU A 102 -9.86 -5.45 -4.88
C LEU A 102 -8.83 -5.64 -3.75
N ALA A 103 -7.90 -4.71 -3.59
CA ALA A 103 -6.96 -4.73 -2.48
C ALA A 103 -7.70 -4.75 -1.14
N LYS A 104 -8.73 -3.93 -1.01
CA LYS A 104 -9.55 -3.89 0.20
C LYS A 104 -10.24 -5.22 0.46
N ARG A 105 -10.83 -5.83 -0.58
CA ARG A 105 -11.46 -7.15 -0.44
C ARG A 105 -10.45 -8.21 -0.02
N ILE A 106 -9.27 -8.21 -0.61
CA ILE A 106 -8.23 -9.18 -0.26
C ILE A 106 -7.85 -9.04 1.21
N ILE A 107 -7.59 -7.83 1.66
CA ILE A 107 -7.17 -7.60 3.04
C ILE A 107 -8.31 -7.87 4.02
N GLU A 108 -9.50 -7.37 3.75
CA GLU A 108 -10.60 -7.43 4.72
C GLU A 108 -11.35 -8.75 4.68
N ASP A 109 -11.65 -9.27 3.49
CA ASP A 109 -12.45 -10.50 3.38
C ASP A 109 -11.61 -11.76 3.49
N TYR A 110 -10.40 -11.78 2.92
CA TYR A 110 -9.56 -12.98 2.92
C TYR A 110 -8.55 -13.03 4.06
N HIS A 111 -8.19 -11.89 4.63
CA HIS A 111 -7.17 -11.84 5.69
C HIS A 111 -7.69 -11.30 7.02
N ASN A 112 -8.96 -10.92 7.09
CA ASN A 112 -9.57 -10.33 8.29
C ASN A 112 -8.79 -9.13 8.83
N GLY A 113 -8.14 -8.40 7.93
CA GLY A 113 -7.38 -7.21 8.26
C GLY A 113 -8.12 -5.94 7.90
N LYS A 114 -7.41 -4.85 7.86
CA LYS A 114 -7.94 -3.56 7.43
C LYS A 114 -6.94 -2.85 6.53
N ILE A 115 -7.44 -2.07 5.59
CA ILE A 115 -6.65 -1.19 4.75
C ILE A 115 -7.29 0.19 4.75
N LYS A 116 -6.46 1.21 4.86
CA LYS A 116 -6.95 2.59 4.89
C LYS A 116 -5.88 3.56 4.42
N VAL A 117 -6.30 4.78 4.10
CA VAL A 117 -5.38 5.91 3.98
C VAL A 117 -5.10 6.39 5.39
N LEU A 118 -3.89 6.18 5.86
CA LEU A 118 -3.48 6.62 7.20
C LEU A 118 -3.35 8.14 7.25
N SER A 119 -2.72 8.71 6.24
CA SER A 119 -2.55 10.16 6.11
C SER A 119 -2.28 10.51 4.65
N SER A 120 -2.65 11.72 4.27
CA SER A 120 -2.33 12.25 2.96
C SER A 120 -2.45 13.77 2.99
N THR A 121 -1.56 14.42 2.25
CA THR A 121 -1.58 15.87 2.07
C THR A 121 -1.36 16.16 0.59
N ILE A 122 -2.25 16.93 0.00
CA ILE A 122 -2.14 17.30 -1.42
C ILE A 122 -0.82 17.99 -1.66
N GLY A 123 -0.10 17.53 -2.69
CA GLY A 123 1.21 18.05 -3.06
C GLY A 123 2.36 17.50 -2.25
N LYS A 124 2.11 16.67 -1.23
CA LYS A 124 3.18 16.12 -0.38
C LYS A 124 3.27 14.61 -0.37
N GLY A 125 2.14 13.92 -0.43
CA GLY A 125 2.15 12.47 -0.51
C GLY A 125 1.07 11.78 0.30
N THR A 126 1.14 10.45 0.31
CA THR A 126 0.14 9.59 0.92
C THR A 126 0.80 8.43 1.66
N THR A 127 0.20 8.03 2.77
CA THR A 127 0.54 6.78 3.45
C THR A 127 -0.68 5.90 3.50
N PHE A 128 -0.59 4.72 2.88
CA PHE A 128 -1.57 3.64 3.05
C PHE A 128 -1.13 2.74 4.18
N GLN A 129 -2.08 2.24 4.96
CA GLN A 129 -1.77 1.30 6.03
C GLN A 129 -2.62 0.06 5.92
N ILE A 130 -1.96 -1.09 6.00
CA ILE A 130 -2.60 -2.40 6.15
C ILE A 130 -2.34 -2.86 7.57
N SER A 131 -3.36 -3.38 8.25
CA SER A 131 -3.20 -4.01 9.55
C SER A 131 -3.69 -5.45 9.49
N LEU A 132 -2.90 -6.35 10.05
CA LEU A 132 -3.17 -7.79 10.09
C LEU A 132 -2.97 -8.28 11.53
N LYS A 133 -3.75 -9.28 11.94
CA LYS A 133 -3.61 -9.85 13.28
C LYS A 133 -2.37 -10.75 13.35
N ILE A 134 -1.62 -10.60 14.44
CA ILE A 134 -0.47 -11.47 14.71
C ILE A 134 -1.00 -12.83 15.17
N ILE A 135 -0.37 -13.89 14.68
CA ILE A 135 -0.60 -15.25 15.15
C ILE A 135 0.31 -15.52 16.33
N ASP A 136 -0.27 -15.96 17.44
CA ASP A 136 0.49 -16.33 18.65
C ASP A 136 1.12 -17.73 18.52
#